data_a93b17e7a0212d5ebc6b7c8ac8896c80
#
_entry.id   a93b17e7a0212d5ebc6b7c8ac8896c80
#
_cell.length_a   1.000
_cell.length_b   1.000
_cell.length_c   1.000
_cell.angle_alpha   90.00
_cell.angle_beta   90.00
_cell.angle_gamma   90.00
#
_symmetry.space_group_name_H-M   'P 1'
#
loop_
_entity.id
_entity.type
_entity.pdbx_description
1 polymer ?
#
loop_
_entity_poly.entity_id
_entity_poly.type
_entity_poly.pdbx_seq_one_letter_code
_entity_poly.pdbx_strand_id
1 'polypeptide(L)'
;MGLDKGKIIGIVQLGFSLLAFILSIVALAGGVADNVGGLKSASWMSTESGGINGYTGWSHACLEAQGQSQCSENDWDQKDATTAMGALSFLFALANLVLVAVKLFKPNKMISIIGCGVCFLGMIFTLACFGIFAGDEGVSNSLDAGASYGPGFGSSVTCFVFLLIALVLGVISLLPGMATTEVTGGQ
;
A
#
# COMPACT_ATOMS: atom_id res chain seq x y z
N MET A 1 15.42 -22.88 -24.55
CA MET A 1 14.10 -22.19 -24.49
C MET A 1 14.29 -20.88 -23.80
N GLY A 2 14.32 -19.75 -24.51
CA GLY A 2 14.41 -18.41 -23.91
C GLY A 2 13.03 -17.95 -23.47
N LEU A 3 12.90 -17.43 -22.23
CA LEU A 3 11.68 -16.75 -21.80
C LEU A 3 11.48 -15.51 -22.67
N ASP A 4 10.27 -15.35 -23.20
CA ASP A 4 9.86 -14.15 -23.94
C ASP A 4 9.96 -12.92 -23.04
N LYS A 5 10.53 -11.83 -23.55
CA LYS A 5 10.75 -10.57 -22.82
C LYS A 5 9.45 -10.06 -22.17
N GLY A 6 8.31 -10.19 -22.86
CA GLY A 6 7.00 -9.80 -22.34
C GLY A 6 6.57 -10.63 -21.11
N LYS A 7 6.87 -11.93 -21.10
CA LYS A 7 6.60 -12.80 -19.93
C LYS A 7 7.48 -12.44 -18.74
N ILE A 8 8.76 -12.12 -18.97
CA ILE A 8 9.66 -11.68 -17.89
C ILE A 8 9.13 -10.39 -17.24
N ILE A 9 8.78 -9.38 -18.03
CA ILE A 9 8.20 -8.11 -17.53
C ILE A 9 6.92 -8.40 -16.76
N GLY A 10 6.04 -9.28 -17.26
CA GLY A 10 4.79 -9.63 -16.57
C GLY A 10 5.03 -10.32 -15.22
N ILE A 11 6.01 -11.21 -15.11
CA ILE A 11 6.36 -11.88 -13.84
C ILE A 11 6.92 -10.87 -12.83
N VAL A 12 7.80 -9.98 -13.27
CA VAL A 12 8.36 -8.92 -12.42
C VAL A 12 7.26 -7.98 -11.95
N GLN A 13 6.35 -7.57 -12.85
CA GLN A 13 5.19 -6.74 -12.52
C GLN A 13 4.30 -7.44 -11.47
N LEU A 14 4.05 -8.75 -11.61
CA LEU A 14 3.29 -9.53 -10.64
C LEU A 14 3.96 -9.52 -9.26
N GLY A 15 5.28 -9.68 -9.20
CA GLY A 15 6.05 -9.60 -7.95
C GLY A 15 5.87 -8.27 -7.23
N PHE A 16 6.01 -7.15 -7.92
CA PHE A 16 5.79 -5.82 -7.33
C PHE A 16 4.34 -5.59 -6.92
N SER A 17 3.36 -6.06 -7.71
CA SER A 17 1.95 -5.97 -7.36
C SER A 17 1.60 -6.80 -6.12
N LEU A 18 2.20 -7.99 -5.95
CA LEU A 18 2.04 -8.81 -4.75
C LEU A 18 2.64 -8.15 -3.51
N LEU A 19 3.83 -7.59 -3.62
CA LEU A 19 4.47 -6.87 -2.53
C LEU A 19 3.66 -5.62 -2.14
N ALA A 20 3.18 -4.85 -3.12
CA ALA A 20 2.30 -3.71 -2.87
C ALA A 20 1.01 -4.12 -2.13
N PHE A 21 0.40 -5.24 -2.54
CA PHE A 21 -0.79 -5.77 -1.87
C PHE A 21 -0.51 -6.17 -0.42
N ILE A 22 0.59 -6.90 -0.15
CA ILE A 22 0.96 -7.28 1.22
C ILE A 22 1.20 -6.03 2.08
N LEU A 23 1.90 -5.04 1.57
CA LEU A 23 2.17 -3.80 2.30
C LEU A 23 0.91 -2.97 2.54
N SER A 24 -0.06 -3.01 1.63
CA SER A 24 -1.37 -2.36 1.85
C SER A 24 -2.15 -3.01 2.99
N ILE A 25 -2.02 -4.34 3.19
CA ILE A 25 -2.58 -5.03 4.36
C ILE A 25 -1.94 -4.54 5.65
N VAL A 26 -0.59 -4.44 5.69
CA VAL A 26 0.12 -3.97 6.89
C VAL A 26 -0.26 -2.53 7.22
N ALA A 27 -0.32 -1.64 6.21
CA ALA A 27 -0.71 -0.26 6.39
C ALA A 27 -2.15 -0.13 6.92
N LEU A 28 -3.09 -0.89 6.33
CA LEU A 28 -4.50 -0.90 6.76
C LEU A 28 -4.64 -1.48 8.18
N ALA A 29 -3.99 -2.61 8.47
CA ALA A 29 -4.03 -3.23 9.79
C ALA A 29 -3.51 -2.29 10.88
N GLY A 30 -2.39 -1.59 10.63
CA GLY A 30 -1.84 -0.62 11.57
C GLY A 30 -2.70 0.62 11.75
N GLY A 31 -3.48 0.97 10.74
CA GLY A 31 -4.42 2.09 10.83
C GLY A 31 -5.64 1.79 11.69
N VAL A 32 -6.20 0.57 11.59
CA VAL A 32 -7.46 0.18 12.24
C VAL A 32 -7.27 -0.70 13.49
N ALA A 33 -6.05 -1.04 13.87
CA ALA A 33 -5.79 -1.86 15.05
C ALA A 33 -6.27 -1.16 16.33
N ASP A 34 -6.96 -1.91 17.18
CA ASP A 34 -7.56 -1.48 18.45
C ASP A 34 -6.83 -2.01 19.70
N ASN A 35 -5.69 -2.66 19.48
CA ASN A 35 -4.91 -3.28 20.57
C ASN A 35 -3.41 -3.00 20.40
N VAL A 36 -2.68 -3.04 21.54
CA VAL A 36 -1.24 -2.76 21.58
C VAL A 36 -0.43 -3.70 20.69
N GLY A 37 -0.78 -4.98 20.60
CA GLY A 37 -0.05 -5.94 19.78
C GLY A 37 -0.10 -5.62 18.30
N GLY A 38 -1.28 -5.24 17.79
CA GLY A 38 -1.48 -4.82 16.43
C GLY A 38 -0.78 -3.49 16.12
N LEU A 39 -0.97 -2.48 16.97
CA LEU A 39 -0.33 -1.17 16.79
C LEU A 39 1.18 -1.23 16.94
N LYS A 40 1.73 -2.01 17.87
CA LYS A 40 3.17 -2.22 18.02
C LYS A 40 3.83 -2.76 16.75
N SER A 41 3.12 -3.64 16.03
CA SER A 41 3.60 -4.29 14.80
C SER A 41 3.45 -3.44 13.55
N ALA A 42 2.44 -2.58 13.50
CA ALA A 42 2.01 -1.90 12.28
C ALA A 42 1.56 -0.44 12.50
N SER A 43 1.96 0.20 13.61
CA SER A 43 1.59 1.59 13.90
C SER A 43 1.97 2.56 12.79
N TRP A 44 1.21 3.63 12.66
CA TRP A 44 1.52 4.73 11.76
C TRP A 44 2.47 5.75 12.39
N MET A 45 2.42 5.85 13.71
CA MET A 45 3.33 6.67 14.49
C MET A 45 3.67 5.99 15.82
N SER A 46 4.87 6.19 16.31
CA SER A 46 5.33 5.69 17.62
C SER A 46 6.09 6.75 18.39
N THR A 47 5.96 6.70 19.72
CA THR A 47 6.68 7.57 20.66
C THR A 47 7.30 6.71 21.74
N GLU A 48 8.47 7.11 22.22
CA GLU A 48 9.12 6.50 23.38
C GLU A 48 9.62 7.61 24.30
N SER A 49 9.11 7.66 25.52
CA SER A 49 9.51 8.67 26.50
C SER A 49 9.41 8.12 27.92
N GLY A 50 10.51 8.18 28.69
CA GLY A 50 10.49 7.84 30.11
C GLY A 50 10.02 6.42 30.46
N GLY A 51 10.22 5.45 29.57
CA GLY A 51 9.74 4.06 29.75
C GLY A 51 8.26 3.85 29.42
N ILE A 52 7.64 4.82 28.77
CA ILE A 52 6.30 4.72 28.19
C ILE A 52 6.44 4.67 26.66
N ASN A 53 5.81 3.66 26.05
CA ASN A 53 5.75 3.52 24.61
C ASN A 53 4.34 3.87 24.13
N GLY A 54 4.24 4.79 23.18
CA GLY A 54 3.00 5.16 22.50
C GLY A 54 2.98 4.62 21.08
N TYR A 55 1.86 4.05 20.66
CA TYR A 55 1.62 3.55 19.31
C TYR A 55 0.32 4.11 18.78
N THR A 56 0.34 4.72 17.62
CA THR A 56 -0.83 5.40 17.05
C THR A 56 -1.09 4.91 15.63
N GLY A 57 -2.32 4.45 15.38
CA GLY A 57 -2.91 4.30 14.06
C GLY A 57 -3.80 5.49 13.74
N TRP A 58 -4.60 5.42 12.66
CA TRP A 58 -5.58 6.48 12.41
C TRP A 58 -6.86 6.31 13.24
N SER A 59 -7.21 5.11 13.69
CA SER A 59 -8.43 4.87 14.48
C SER A 59 -8.20 4.80 15.99
N HIS A 60 -7.05 4.31 16.44
CA HIS A 60 -6.74 4.12 17.85
C HIS A 60 -5.32 4.54 18.19
N ALA A 61 -5.14 4.94 19.45
CA ALA A 61 -3.83 5.14 20.08
C ALA A 61 -3.72 4.26 21.32
N CYS A 62 -2.56 3.63 21.51
CA CYS A 62 -2.28 2.80 22.68
C CYS A 62 -1.03 3.28 23.38
N LEU A 63 -1.06 3.28 24.71
CA LEU A 63 0.08 3.53 25.60
C LEU A 63 0.44 2.23 26.30
N GLU A 64 1.73 1.92 26.34
CA GLU A 64 2.29 0.78 27.08
C GLU A 64 3.28 1.29 28.10
N ALA A 65 3.02 1.06 29.39
CA ALA A 65 3.88 1.44 30.51
C ALA A 65 3.92 0.31 31.54
N GLN A 66 5.10 -0.12 31.95
CA GLN A 66 5.30 -1.12 33.03
C GLN A 66 4.49 -2.42 32.83
N GLY A 67 4.32 -2.86 31.59
CA GLY A 67 3.56 -4.07 31.26
C GLY A 67 2.03 -3.91 31.29
N GLN A 68 1.54 -2.70 31.56
CA GLN A 68 0.13 -2.34 31.41
C GLN A 68 -0.07 -1.60 30.09
N SER A 69 -1.18 -1.87 29.43
CA SER A 69 -1.55 -1.22 28.18
C SER A 69 -2.95 -0.61 28.25
N GLN A 70 -3.08 0.60 27.76
CA GLN A 70 -4.34 1.31 27.63
C GLN A 70 -4.49 1.81 26.20
N CYS A 71 -5.59 1.45 25.56
CA CYS A 71 -5.93 1.92 24.21
C CYS A 71 -7.17 2.82 24.28
N SER A 72 -7.16 3.86 23.47
CA SER A 72 -8.29 4.77 23.28
C SER A 72 -8.53 4.99 21.79
N GLU A 73 -9.75 5.28 21.44
CA GLU A 73 -10.09 5.71 20.10
C GLU A 73 -9.50 7.10 19.81
N ASN A 74 -8.92 7.28 18.65
CA ASN A 74 -8.45 8.58 18.18
C ASN A 74 -9.64 9.39 17.68
N ASP A 75 -9.79 10.60 18.20
CA ASP A 75 -10.81 11.57 17.78
C ASP A 75 -10.13 12.70 16.98
N TRP A 76 -9.74 12.40 15.74
CA TRP A 76 -9.20 13.40 14.83
C TRP A 76 -10.08 13.53 13.58
N ASP A 77 -10.20 14.76 13.09
CA ASP A 77 -11.19 15.15 12.09
C ASP A 77 -11.06 14.38 10.76
N GLN A 78 -9.87 13.89 10.43
CA GLN A 78 -9.59 13.23 9.14
C GLN A 78 -9.55 11.70 9.21
N LYS A 79 -9.91 11.09 10.35
CA LYS A 79 -9.92 9.64 10.59
C LYS A 79 -10.70 8.89 9.52
N ASP A 80 -11.94 9.32 9.26
CA ASP A 80 -12.81 8.64 8.30
C ASP A 80 -12.28 8.74 6.87
N ALA A 81 -11.76 9.92 6.49
CA ALA A 81 -11.16 10.13 5.18
C ALA A 81 -9.93 9.22 4.98
N THR A 82 -9.02 9.17 5.96
CA THR A 82 -7.83 8.33 5.90
C THR A 82 -8.19 6.85 5.86
N THR A 83 -9.18 6.42 6.66
CA THR A 83 -9.69 5.04 6.67
C THR A 83 -10.28 4.67 5.31
N ALA A 84 -11.10 5.54 4.72
CA ALA A 84 -11.69 5.32 3.40
C ALA A 84 -10.61 5.23 2.31
N MET A 85 -9.62 6.13 2.31
CA MET A 85 -8.53 6.11 1.34
C MET A 85 -7.65 4.87 1.50
N GLY A 86 -7.38 4.43 2.73
CA GLY A 86 -6.65 3.20 3.02
C GLY A 86 -7.39 1.95 2.52
N ALA A 87 -8.70 1.86 2.76
CA ALA A 87 -9.52 0.77 2.26
C ALA A 87 -9.58 0.76 0.72
N LEU A 88 -9.73 1.91 0.07
CA LEU A 88 -9.70 2.02 -1.38
C LEU A 88 -8.33 1.62 -1.95
N SER A 89 -7.24 2.08 -1.33
CA SER A 89 -5.87 1.67 -1.71
C SER A 89 -5.72 0.15 -1.71
N PHE A 90 -6.17 -0.51 -0.64
CA PHE A 90 -6.15 -1.98 -0.51
C PHE A 90 -6.97 -2.66 -1.64
N LEU A 91 -8.20 -2.21 -1.88
CA LEU A 91 -9.06 -2.79 -2.93
C LEU A 91 -8.45 -2.63 -4.32
N PHE A 92 -7.87 -1.47 -4.63
CA PHE A 92 -7.21 -1.24 -5.91
C PHE A 92 -5.90 -2.01 -6.06
N ALA A 93 -5.12 -2.20 -4.96
CA ALA A 93 -3.94 -3.06 -4.97
C ALA A 93 -4.30 -4.52 -5.23
N LEU A 94 -5.38 -5.03 -4.62
CA LEU A 94 -5.93 -6.36 -4.89
C LEU A 94 -6.39 -6.50 -6.35
N ALA A 95 -7.17 -5.55 -6.84
CA ALA A 95 -7.67 -5.56 -8.22
C ALA A 95 -6.50 -5.52 -9.23
N ASN A 96 -5.48 -4.71 -8.98
CA ASN A 96 -4.27 -4.67 -9.80
C ASN A 96 -3.55 -6.03 -9.80
N LEU A 97 -3.37 -6.65 -8.64
CA LEU A 97 -2.74 -7.98 -8.53
C LEU A 97 -3.49 -9.03 -9.37
N VAL A 98 -4.83 -9.05 -9.27
CA VAL A 98 -5.66 -9.98 -10.04
C VAL A 98 -5.55 -9.72 -11.54
N LEU A 99 -5.60 -8.46 -11.98
CA LEU A 99 -5.48 -8.11 -13.41
C LEU A 99 -4.11 -8.47 -13.99
N VAL A 100 -3.03 -8.26 -13.24
CA VAL A 100 -1.69 -8.65 -13.66
C VAL A 100 -1.56 -10.18 -13.74
N ALA A 101 -2.14 -10.92 -12.79
CA ALA A 101 -2.18 -12.39 -12.85
C ALA A 101 -2.97 -12.88 -14.07
N VAL A 102 -4.17 -12.34 -14.32
CA VAL A 102 -4.98 -12.71 -15.50
C VAL A 102 -4.24 -12.41 -16.81
N LYS A 103 -3.55 -11.28 -16.89
CA LYS A 103 -2.73 -10.90 -18.05
C LYS A 103 -1.64 -11.94 -18.38
N LEU A 104 -1.05 -12.58 -17.38
CA LEU A 104 -0.03 -13.62 -17.60
C LEU A 104 -0.59 -14.88 -18.27
N PHE A 105 -1.87 -15.24 -17.95
CA PHE A 105 -2.53 -16.41 -18.52
C PHE A 105 -3.24 -16.09 -19.85
N LYS A 106 -3.79 -14.89 -19.96
CA LYS A 106 -4.54 -14.41 -21.16
C LYS A 106 -4.01 -13.03 -21.55
N PRO A 107 -2.91 -12.97 -22.32
CA PRO A 107 -2.36 -11.69 -22.77
C PRO A 107 -3.38 -10.97 -23.65
N ASN A 108 -3.92 -9.85 -23.16
CA ASN A 108 -4.87 -9.02 -23.87
C ASN A 108 -4.52 -7.55 -23.61
N LYS A 109 -4.44 -6.77 -24.68
CA LYS A 109 -4.11 -5.33 -24.62
C LYS A 109 -5.13 -4.56 -23.77
N MET A 110 -6.42 -4.88 -23.84
CA MET A 110 -7.46 -4.25 -23.03
C MET A 110 -7.23 -4.48 -21.53
N ILE A 111 -6.91 -5.72 -21.12
CA ILE A 111 -6.61 -6.05 -19.72
C ILE A 111 -5.40 -5.26 -19.24
N SER A 112 -4.37 -5.08 -20.09
CA SER A 112 -3.20 -4.30 -19.75
C SER A 112 -3.52 -2.81 -19.54
N ILE A 113 -4.37 -2.22 -20.39
CA ILE A 113 -4.80 -0.82 -20.25
C ILE A 113 -5.61 -0.62 -18.97
N ILE A 114 -6.60 -1.51 -18.72
CA ILE A 114 -7.42 -1.48 -17.50
C ILE A 114 -6.53 -1.65 -16.26
N GLY A 115 -5.57 -2.59 -16.31
CA GLY A 115 -4.61 -2.81 -15.22
C GLY A 115 -3.76 -1.57 -14.90
N CYS A 116 -3.29 -0.85 -15.92
CA CYS A 116 -2.58 0.41 -15.70
C CYS A 116 -3.48 1.48 -15.06
N GLY A 117 -4.75 1.59 -15.49
CA GLY A 117 -5.71 2.52 -14.88
C GLY A 117 -6.00 2.19 -13.42
N VAL A 118 -6.25 0.91 -13.10
CA VAL A 118 -6.46 0.44 -11.73
C VAL A 118 -5.23 0.66 -10.85
N CYS A 119 -4.03 0.37 -11.37
CA CYS A 119 -2.77 0.62 -10.67
C CYS A 119 -2.56 2.11 -10.36
N PHE A 120 -2.84 2.98 -11.33
CA PHE A 120 -2.74 4.43 -11.18
C PHE A 120 -3.71 4.96 -10.11
N LEU A 121 -4.96 4.50 -10.09
CA LEU A 121 -5.93 4.85 -9.06
C LEU A 121 -5.49 4.35 -7.67
N GLY A 122 -5.00 3.11 -7.58
CA GLY A 122 -4.43 2.57 -6.33
C GLY A 122 -3.29 3.44 -5.79
N MET A 123 -2.41 3.91 -6.68
CA MET A 123 -1.32 4.81 -6.32
C MET A 123 -1.84 6.15 -5.78
N ILE A 124 -2.87 6.75 -6.42
CA ILE A 124 -3.48 8.00 -5.95
C ILE A 124 -4.10 7.82 -4.56
N PHE A 125 -4.86 6.74 -4.33
CA PHE A 125 -5.48 6.49 -3.02
C PHE A 125 -4.44 6.22 -1.93
N THR A 126 -3.36 5.52 -2.26
CA THR A 126 -2.24 5.31 -1.34
C THR A 126 -1.57 6.64 -0.98
N LEU A 127 -1.31 7.49 -1.99
CA LEU A 127 -0.74 8.83 -1.79
C LEU A 127 -1.65 9.70 -0.93
N ALA A 128 -2.96 9.69 -1.21
CA ALA A 128 -3.95 10.44 -0.43
C ALA A 128 -3.98 9.95 1.03
N CYS A 129 -3.95 8.63 1.27
CA CYS A 129 -3.99 8.05 2.60
C CYS A 129 -2.83 8.54 3.48
N PHE A 130 -1.58 8.34 3.05
CA PHE A 130 -0.44 8.79 3.85
C PHE A 130 -0.23 10.31 3.80
N GLY A 131 -0.67 10.99 2.73
CA GLY A 131 -0.60 12.44 2.60
C GLY A 131 -1.55 13.16 3.56
N ILE A 132 -2.78 12.68 3.72
CA ILE A 132 -3.75 13.19 4.69
C ILE A 132 -3.20 13.00 6.11
N PHE A 133 -2.68 11.81 6.42
CA PHE A 133 -2.10 11.53 7.74
C PHE A 133 -0.88 12.42 8.03
N ALA A 134 0.06 12.53 7.10
CA ALA A 134 1.28 13.34 7.29
C ALA A 134 1.00 14.85 7.32
N GLY A 135 -0.09 15.30 6.69
CA GLY A 135 -0.50 16.71 6.67
C GLY A 135 -1.32 17.15 7.88
N ASP A 136 -1.66 16.24 8.79
CA ASP A 136 -2.41 16.56 9.99
C ASP A 136 -1.55 17.33 11.01
N GLU A 137 -2.10 18.41 11.58
CA GLU A 137 -1.39 19.26 12.55
C GLU A 137 -1.04 18.49 13.83
N GLY A 138 -1.89 17.57 14.28
CA GLY A 138 -1.64 16.74 15.45
C GLY A 138 -0.46 15.80 15.23
N VAL A 139 -0.32 15.22 14.04
CA VAL A 139 0.83 14.39 13.64
C VAL A 139 2.10 15.23 13.59
N SER A 140 2.06 16.40 12.97
CA SER A 140 3.21 17.33 12.90
C SER A 140 3.69 17.74 14.29
N ASN A 141 2.79 18.16 15.17
CA ASN A 141 3.11 18.53 16.56
C ASN A 141 3.70 17.36 17.35
N SER A 142 3.22 16.14 17.10
CA SER A 142 3.75 14.93 17.76
C SER A 142 5.15 14.60 17.29
N LEU A 143 5.46 14.77 16.01
CA LEU A 143 6.80 14.59 15.45
C LEU A 143 7.78 15.61 16.04
N ASP A 144 7.37 16.88 16.17
CA ASP A 144 8.17 17.93 16.82
C ASP A 144 8.43 17.62 18.30
N ALA A 145 7.52 16.91 18.96
CA ALA A 145 7.67 16.42 20.33
C ALA A 145 8.50 15.12 20.46
N GLY A 146 9.07 14.61 19.37
CA GLY A 146 9.95 13.45 19.34
C GLY A 146 9.30 12.11 18.95
N ALA A 147 8.07 12.12 18.45
CA ALA A 147 7.49 10.95 17.81
C ALA A 147 8.20 10.61 16.49
N SER A 148 8.02 9.38 16.02
CA SER A 148 8.54 8.92 14.73
C SER A 148 7.46 8.20 13.93
N TYR A 149 7.58 8.23 12.60
CA TYR A 149 6.72 7.42 11.74
C TYR A 149 6.97 5.93 11.99
N GLY A 150 5.89 5.20 12.13
CA GLY A 150 5.91 3.78 12.42
C GLY A 150 5.89 2.90 11.16
N PRO A 151 5.95 1.56 11.35
CA PRO A 151 5.98 0.58 10.25
C PRO A 151 4.78 0.66 9.30
N GLY A 152 3.59 0.97 9.79
CA GLY A 152 2.38 1.10 8.97
C GLY A 152 2.47 2.26 7.98
N PHE A 153 2.96 3.42 8.44
CA PHE A 153 3.22 4.56 7.56
C PHE A 153 4.30 4.22 6.52
N GLY A 154 5.43 3.64 6.96
CA GLY A 154 6.50 3.20 6.06
C GLY A 154 6.01 2.18 5.03
N SER A 155 5.13 1.25 5.43
CA SER A 155 4.50 0.28 4.52
C SER A 155 3.62 0.96 3.48
N SER A 156 2.86 2.01 3.84
CA SER A 156 2.04 2.77 2.91
C SER A 156 2.89 3.50 1.86
N VAL A 157 3.96 4.17 2.28
CA VAL A 157 4.91 4.83 1.36
C VAL A 157 5.58 3.82 0.43
N THR A 158 6.01 2.67 0.95
CA THR A 158 6.64 1.61 0.14
C THR A 158 5.64 0.97 -0.83
N CYS A 159 4.38 0.80 -0.41
CA CYS A 159 3.29 0.35 -1.28
C CYS A 159 3.12 1.29 -2.48
N PHE A 160 3.10 2.61 -2.26
CA PHE A 160 3.06 3.61 -3.33
C PHE A 160 4.21 3.43 -4.33
N VAL A 161 5.45 3.27 -3.85
CA VAL A 161 6.61 3.06 -4.71
C VAL A 161 6.48 1.78 -5.55
N PHE A 162 6.01 0.68 -4.96
CA PHE A 162 5.82 -0.57 -5.70
C PHE A 162 4.69 -0.50 -6.72
N LEU A 163 3.60 0.20 -6.43
CA LEU A 163 2.56 0.48 -7.41
C LEU A 163 3.08 1.34 -8.56
N LEU A 164 3.93 2.34 -8.28
CA LEU A 164 4.57 3.16 -9.31
C LEU A 164 5.46 2.30 -10.23
N ILE A 165 6.28 1.41 -9.67
CA ILE A 165 7.10 0.49 -10.45
C ILE A 165 6.22 -0.45 -11.29
N ALA A 166 5.16 -1.01 -10.69
CA ALA A 166 4.22 -1.89 -11.40
C ALA A 166 3.52 -1.16 -12.55
N LEU A 167 3.16 0.13 -12.35
CA LEU A 167 2.58 0.98 -13.39
C LEU A 167 3.55 1.19 -14.54
N VAL A 168 4.80 1.57 -14.25
CA VAL A 168 5.84 1.77 -15.27
C VAL A 168 6.05 0.50 -16.09
N LEU A 169 6.18 -0.65 -15.44
CA LEU A 169 6.30 -1.95 -16.12
C LEU A 169 5.06 -2.28 -16.96
N GLY A 170 3.88 -1.95 -16.46
CA GLY A 170 2.62 -2.08 -17.20
C GLY A 170 2.60 -1.25 -18.47
N VAL A 171 3.03 0.00 -18.41
CA VAL A 171 3.13 0.90 -19.57
C VAL A 171 4.18 0.40 -20.57
N ILE A 172 5.37 -0.01 -20.10
CA ILE A 172 6.41 -0.59 -20.96
C ILE A 172 5.87 -1.80 -21.71
N SER A 173 5.07 -2.65 -21.06
CA SER A 173 4.47 -3.82 -21.71
C SER A 173 3.45 -3.50 -22.81
N LEU A 174 2.97 -2.27 -22.91
CA LEU A 174 2.06 -1.81 -23.97
C LEU A 174 2.82 -1.30 -25.21
N LEU A 175 4.14 -1.07 -25.11
CA LEU A 175 4.92 -0.54 -26.22
C LEU A 175 5.04 -1.59 -27.34
N PRO A 176 4.99 -1.14 -28.62
CA PRO A 176 5.20 -2.03 -29.76
C PRO A 176 6.56 -2.73 -29.68
N GLY A 177 6.58 -4.07 -29.86
CA GLY A 177 7.79 -4.90 -29.77
C GLY A 177 8.08 -5.47 -28.37
N MET A 178 7.37 -5.05 -27.33
CA MET A 178 7.38 -5.69 -26.00
C MET A 178 6.10 -6.49 -25.73
N ALA A 179 5.05 -6.32 -26.55
CA ALA A 179 3.86 -7.15 -26.49
C ALA A 179 4.25 -8.60 -26.82
N THR A 180 3.82 -9.55 -25.99
CA THR A 180 3.89 -10.98 -26.33
C THR A 180 3.27 -11.16 -27.70
N THR A 181 4.05 -11.69 -28.65
CA THR A 181 3.56 -12.06 -29.97
C THR A 181 2.36 -12.97 -29.75
N GLU A 182 1.15 -12.52 -30.09
CA GLU A 182 0.03 -13.45 -30.24
C GLU A 182 0.50 -14.52 -31.21
N VAL A 183 0.58 -15.75 -30.71
CA VAL A 183 0.72 -16.91 -31.57
C VAL A 183 -0.59 -16.92 -32.36
N THR A 184 -0.56 -16.30 -33.52
CA THR A 184 -1.56 -16.52 -34.57
C THR A 184 -1.49 -18.01 -34.84
N GLY A 185 -2.37 -18.77 -34.16
CA GLY A 185 -2.65 -20.15 -34.45
C GLY A 185 -3.13 -20.18 -35.89
N GLY A 186 -2.20 -20.61 -36.79
CA GLY A 186 -2.53 -20.87 -38.17
C GLY A 186 -3.66 -21.90 -38.23
N GLN A 187 -4.54 -21.62 -39.13
CA GLN A 187 -5.61 -22.45 -39.64
C GLN A 187 -5.12 -23.86 -39.98
#